data_2aa78621f4376df45677cc2aa11a0a75
#
_entry.id   2aa78621f4376df45677cc2aa11a0a75
#
_cell.length_a   1.000
_cell.length_b   1.000
_cell.length_c   1.000
_cell.angle_alpha   90.00
_cell.angle_beta   90.00
_cell.angle_gamma   90.00
#
_symmetry.space_group_name_H-M   'P 1'
#
loop_
_entity.id
_entity.type
_entity.pdbx_description
1 polymer ?
#
loop_
_entity_poly.entity_id
_entity_poly.type
_entity_poly.pdbx_seq_one_letter_code
_entity_poly.pdbx_strand_id
1 'polypeptide(L)'
;MSQVPHAELVTTLQLGDSAFPTGAFAYSWGMETLLADAQLQRRDLAGFVQTGPTGRWHGIDRPALAGGWRADTIADLEDWDAQVDLSLWSEPQRRASQEAGAATLAAATRLERAGAREIRASVTAGRMASHFPVLTGALHRGASLGLTTALLVAAQDFLRGLLSAAVRLGQAGALEASASPAPLRPRASTWSGRRPPAPSRR
;
A
#
# COMPACT_ATOMS: atom_id res chain seq x y z
N MET A 1 -13.58 3.43 -25.17
CA MET A 1 -12.63 3.77 -24.10
C MET A 1 -13.30 4.83 -23.23
N SER A 2 -13.65 4.50 -21.99
CA SER A 2 -14.23 5.48 -21.05
C SER A 2 -13.14 6.48 -20.67
N GLN A 3 -13.38 7.77 -20.84
CA GLN A 3 -12.44 8.80 -20.41
C GLN A 3 -12.45 8.88 -18.89
N VAL A 4 -11.26 8.91 -18.28
CA VAL A 4 -11.13 9.15 -16.83
C VAL A 4 -11.56 10.60 -16.54
N PRO A 5 -12.47 10.86 -15.59
CA PRO A 5 -12.90 12.19 -15.24
C PRO A 5 -11.72 13.08 -14.81
N HIS A 6 -11.72 14.36 -15.18
CA HIS A 6 -10.64 15.29 -14.80
C HIS A 6 -10.41 15.35 -13.28
N ALA A 7 -11.49 15.28 -12.49
CA ALA A 7 -11.40 15.27 -11.03
C ALA A 7 -10.63 14.03 -10.52
N GLU A 8 -10.86 12.86 -11.10
CA GLU A 8 -10.12 11.65 -10.76
C GLU A 8 -8.63 11.78 -11.12
N LEU A 9 -8.31 12.39 -12.28
CA LEU A 9 -6.91 12.63 -12.66
C LEU A 9 -6.19 13.55 -11.66
N VAL A 10 -6.81 14.67 -11.28
CA VAL A 10 -6.22 15.61 -10.29
C VAL A 10 -6.00 14.91 -8.95
N THR A 11 -6.99 14.15 -8.47
CA THR A 11 -6.88 13.37 -7.23
C THR A 11 -5.79 12.31 -7.34
N THR A 12 -5.68 11.63 -8.48
CA THR A 12 -4.62 10.65 -8.76
C THR A 12 -3.23 11.27 -8.66
N LEU A 13 -3.03 12.44 -9.28
CA LEU A 13 -1.76 13.17 -9.20
C LEU A 13 -1.44 13.60 -7.77
N GLN A 14 -2.43 14.08 -7.01
CA GLN A 14 -2.26 14.49 -5.62
C GLN A 14 -1.88 13.32 -4.72
N LEU A 15 -2.59 12.20 -4.83
CA LEU A 15 -2.33 11.02 -3.98
C LEU A 15 -1.05 10.28 -4.37
N GLY A 16 -0.68 10.33 -5.66
CA GLY A 16 0.57 9.77 -6.17
C GLY A 16 1.78 10.70 -6.05
N ASP A 17 1.65 11.89 -5.45
CA ASP A 17 2.77 12.79 -5.22
C ASP A 17 3.62 12.33 -4.04
N SER A 18 4.95 12.42 -4.20
CA SER A 18 5.90 12.09 -3.14
C SER A 18 5.80 13.00 -1.90
N ALA A 19 5.24 14.20 -2.05
CA ALA A 19 4.99 15.12 -0.94
C ALA A 19 3.71 14.77 -0.17
N PHE A 20 2.85 13.86 -0.68
CA PHE A 20 1.68 13.43 0.06
C PHE A 20 2.08 12.60 1.28
N PRO A 21 1.65 12.95 2.51
CA PRO A 21 2.19 12.39 3.75
C PRO A 21 1.60 11.02 4.09
N THR A 22 1.96 9.99 3.32
CA THR A 22 1.51 8.60 3.59
C THR A 22 2.37 7.88 4.64
N GLY A 23 3.56 8.41 4.99
CA GLY A 23 4.51 7.70 5.85
C GLY A 23 5.15 6.46 5.23
N ALA A 24 4.69 5.99 4.09
CA ALA A 24 5.18 4.76 3.43
C ALA A 24 6.60 4.90 2.86
N PHE A 25 7.08 6.11 2.64
CA PHE A 25 8.43 6.43 2.13
C PHE A 25 9.58 6.00 3.05
N ALA A 26 9.31 5.76 4.33
CA ALA A 26 10.34 5.44 5.31
C ALA A 26 10.84 4.00 5.20
N TYR A 27 10.12 3.12 4.52
CA TYR A 27 10.39 1.68 4.55
C TYR A 27 11.13 1.18 3.32
N SER A 28 12.27 0.50 3.57
CA SER A 28 13.08 -0.16 2.54
C SER A 28 12.60 -1.58 2.18
N TRP A 29 11.54 -2.07 2.85
CA TRP A 29 10.97 -3.41 2.68
C TRP A 29 12.00 -4.55 2.82
N GLY A 30 12.97 -4.37 3.72
CA GLY A 30 14.02 -5.34 3.98
C GLY A 30 15.30 -5.15 3.16
N MET A 31 15.35 -4.19 2.24
CA MET A 31 16.53 -3.91 1.43
C MET A 31 17.76 -3.57 2.30
N GLU A 32 17.58 -2.76 3.36
CA GLU A 32 18.65 -2.39 4.29
C GLU A 32 19.28 -3.61 4.93
N THR A 33 18.46 -4.55 5.43
CA THR A 33 18.95 -5.79 6.05
C THR A 33 19.70 -6.65 5.04
N LEU A 34 19.14 -6.85 3.84
CA LEU A 34 19.76 -7.66 2.81
C LEU A 34 21.11 -7.07 2.33
N LEU A 35 21.22 -5.75 2.29
CA LEU A 35 22.50 -5.08 1.98
C LEU A 35 23.50 -5.20 3.13
N ALA A 36 23.04 -5.01 4.37
CA ALA A 36 23.90 -5.15 5.55
C ALA A 36 24.46 -6.56 5.69
N ASP A 37 23.64 -7.57 5.39
CA ASP A 37 24.02 -8.99 5.44
C ASP A 37 24.75 -9.48 4.19
N ALA A 38 25.11 -8.56 3.26
CA ALA A 38 25.73 -8.86 1.97
C ALA A 38 24.96 -9.88 1.09
N GLN A 39 23.66 -10.07 1.36
CA GLN A 39 22.78 -10.94 0.58
C GLN A 39 22.25 -10.26 -0.69
N LEU A 40 22.33 -8.94 -0.77
CA LEU A 40 21.98 -8.14 -1.94
C LEU A 40 23.19 -7.29 -2.34
N GLN A 41 23.55 -7.32 -3.62
CA GLN A 41 24.59 -6.46 -4.17
C GLN A 41 23.97 -5.45 -5.15
N ARG A 42 24.66 -4.33 -5.37
CA ARG A 42 24.20 -3.26 -6.28
C ARG A 42 23.79 -3.79 -7.66
N ARG A 43 24.55 -4.73 -8.22
CA ARG A 43 24.25 -5.35 -9.53
C ARG A 43 22.93 -6.13 -9.55
N ASP A 44 22.46 -6.59 -8.39
CA ASP A 44 21.27 -7.43 -8.25
C ASP A 44 20.03 -6.61 -7.86
N LEU A 45 20.19 -5.29 -7.67
CA LEU A 45 19.14 -4.39 -7.20
C LEU A 45 17.92 -4.38 -8.14
N ALA A 46 18.14 -4.34 -9.44
CA ALA A 46 17.04 -4.34 -10.41
C ALA A 46 16.23 -5.65 -10.32
N GLY A 47 16.90 -6.79 -10.19
CA GLY A 47 16.26 -8.08 -9.96
C GLY A 47 15.51 -8.12 -8.63
N PHE A 48 16.10 -7.58 -7.56
CA PHE A 48 15.45 -7.48 -6.26
C PHE A 48 14.16 -6.65 -6.31
N VAL A 49 14.20 -5.47 -6.93
CA VAL A 49 13.01 -4.60 -7.07
C VAL A 49 11.91 -5.31 -7.87
N GLN A 50 12.29 -6.12 -8.87
CA GLN A 50 11.33 -6.85 -9.70
C GLN A 50 10.75 -8.11 -9.03
N THR A 51 11.48 -8.76 -8.13
CA THR A 51 11.11 -10.09 -7.61
C THR A 51 10.88 -10.12 -6.09
N GLY A 52 11.74 -9.49 -5.30
CA GLY A 52 11.74 -9.59 -3.85
C GLY A 52 10.45 -9.06 -3.20
N PRO A 53 10.13 -7.76 -3.38
CA PRO A 53 8.94 -7.17 -2.76
C PRO A 53 7.63 -7.54 -3.45
N THR A 54 7.68 -8.08 -4.69
CA THR A 54 6.48 -8.43 -5.46
C THR A 54 5.65 -9.51 -4.78
N GLY A 55 6.27 -10.45 -4.04
CA GLY A 55 5.57 -11.46 -3.25
C GLY A 55 4.63 -10.84 -2.23
N ARG A 56 5.10 -9.85 -1.47
CA ARG A 56 4.28 -9.11 -0.51
C ARG A 56 3.19 -8.30 -1.22
N TRP A 57 3.54 -7.56 -2.27
CA TRP A 57 2.58 -6.79 -3.04
C TRP A 57 1.45 -7.66 -3.57
N HIS A 58 1.78 -8.79 -4.20
CA HIS A 58 0.76 -9.67 -4.79
C HIS A 58 -0.01 -10.49 -3.75
N GLY A 59 0.67 -10.93 -2.69
CA GLY A 59 0.09 -11.83 -1.68
C GLY A 59 -0.69 -11.12 -0.58
N ILE A 60 -0.30 -9.89 -0.21
CA ILE A 60 -0.87 -9.17 0.93
C ILE A 60 -1.40 -7.80 0.53
N ASP A 61 -0.53 -6.89 0.07
CA ASP A 61 -0.89 -5.47 -0.02
C ASP A 61 -1.96 -5.20 -1.08
N ARG A 62 -1.85 -5.79 -2.28
CA ARG A 62 -2.84 -5.62 -3.35
C ARG A 62 -4.21 -6.22 -3.02
N PRO A 63 -4.34 -7.45 -2.50
CA PRO A 63 -5.61 -7.99 -2.05
C PRO A 63 -6.25 -7.18 -0.93
N ALA A 64 -5.46 -6.76 0.07
CA ALA A 64 -5.93 -5.97 1.19
C ALA A 64 -6.43 -4.58 0.75
N LEU A 65 -5.69 -3.91 -0.15
CA LEU A 65 -6.12 -2.64 -0.74
C LEU A 65 -7.44 -2.81 -1.51
N ALA A 66 -7.53 -3.84 -2.35
CA ALA A 66 -8.74 -4.11 -3.10
C ALA A 66 -9.92 -4.47 -2.18
N GLY A 67 -9.66 -5.15 -1.06
CA GLY A 67 -10.64 -5.44 -0.02
C GLY A 67 -11.12 -4.17 0.67
N GLY A 68 -10.21 -3.33 1.14
CA GLY A 68 -10.53 -2.05 1.74
C GLY A 68 -11.30 -1.12 0.79
N TRP A 69 -10.94 -1.11 -0.50
CA TRP A 69 -11.67 -0.34 -1.51
C TRP A 69 -13.09 -0.87 -1.74
N ARG A 70 -13.33 -2.19 -1.64
CA ARG A 70 -14.63 -2.82 -1.82
C ARG A 70 -15.48 -2.87 -0.56
N ALA A 71 -14.92 -2.58 0.59
CA ALA A 71 -15.63 -2.60 1.86
C ALA A 71 -16.79 -1.61 1.85
N ASP A 72 -18.00 -2.09 2.10
CA ASP A 72 -19.19 -1.26 2.15
C ASP A 72 -19.50 -0.78 3.57
N THR A 73 -18.99 -1.46 4.58
CA THR A 73 -19.18 -1.15 5.99
C THR A 73 -17.86 -1.02 6.75
N ILE A 74 -17.88 -0.38 7.91
CA ILE A 74 -16.71 -0.35 8.83
C ILE A 74 -16.36 -1.77 9.29
N ALA A 75 -17.35 -2.64 9.51
CA ALA A 75 -17.08 -4.03 9.88
C ALA A 75 -16.31 -4.79 8.79
N ASP A 76 -16.60 -4.56 7.51
CA ASP A 76 -15.81 -5.14 6.41
C ASP A 76 -14.35 -4.66 6.44
N LEU A 77 -14.11 -3.39 6.81
CA LEU A 77 -12.76 -2.84 6.96
C LEU A 77 -12.04 -3.45 8.17
N GLU A 78 -12.72 -3.62 9.30
CA GLU A 78 -12.20 -4.27 10.51
C GLU A 78 -11.78 -5.71 10.20
N ASP A 79 -12.60 -6.46 9.45
CA ASP A 79 -12.28 -7.82 9.02
C ASP A 79 -11.04 -7.88 8.11
N TRP A 80 -10.93 -6.97 7.13
CA TRP A 80 -9.75 -6.91 6.27
C TRP A 80 -8.49 -6.51 7.02
N ASP A 81 -8.59 -5.57 7.95
CA ASP A 81 -7.48 -5.11 8.78
C ASP A 81 -6.94 -6.25 9.67
N ALA A 82 -7.85 -6.99 10.31
CA ALA A 82 -7.51 -8.18 11.09
C ALA A 82 -6.83 -9.28 10.25
N GLN A 83 -7.27 -9.50 9.01
CA GLN A 83 -6.64 -10.47 8.11
C GLN A 83 -5.21 -10.06 7.74
N VAL A 84 -4.95 -8.77 7.51
CA VAL A 84 -3.59 -8.26 7.26
C VAL A 84 -2.72 -8.45 8.49
N ASP A 85 -3.25 -8.16 9.68
CA ASP A 85 -2.53 -8.35 10.94
C ASP A 85 -2.06 -9.80 11.12
N LEU A 86 -2.95 -10.76 10.86
CA LEU A 86 -2.63 -12.20 10.90
C LEU A 86 -1.67 -12.65 9.80
N SER A 87 -1.65 -11.96 8.66
CA SER A 87 -0.78 -12.30 7.52
C SER A 87 0.64 -11.78 7.68
N LEU A 88 0.86 -10.78 8.52
CA LEU A 88 2.15 -10.16 8.80
C LEU A 88 2.77 -10.78 10.05
N TRP A 89 3.53 -11.85 9.89
CA TRP A 89 4.18 -12.57 10.99
C TRP A 89 5.45 -11.89 11.54
N SER A 90 6.06 -10.97 10.78
CA SER A 90 7.19 -10.16 11.23
C SER A 90 6.69 -8.91 11.97
N GLU A 91 7.02 -8.78 13.26
CA GLU A 91 6.63 -7.63 14.08
C GLU A 91 7.10 -6.28 13.51
N PRO A 92 8.34 -6.14 13.00
CA PRO A 92 8.75 -4.91 12.33
C PRO A 92 7.89 -4.56 11.12
N GLN A 93 7.49 -5.54 10.30
CA GLN A 93 6.62 -5.31 9.14
C GLN A 93 5.20 -4.91 9.55
N ARG A 94 4.68 -5.53 10.62
CA ARG A 94 3.36 -5.20 11.18
C ARG A 94 3.33 -3.77 11.67
N ARG A 95 4.30 -3.40 12.51
CA ARG A 95 4.44 -2.03 13.04
C ARG A 95 4.59 -1.00 11.93
N ALA A 96 5.45 -1.26 10.94
CA ALA A 96 5.64 -0.40 9.79
C ALA A 96 4.33 -0.15 9.02
N SER A 97 3.54 -1.21 8.79
CA SER A 97 2.25 -1.10 8.13
C SER A 97 1.24 -0.29 8.93
N GLN A 98 1.20 -0.47 10.25
CA GLN A 98 0.31 0.25 11.16
C GLN A 98 0.69 1.74 11.27
N GLU A 99 1.98 2.06 11.39
CA GLU A 99 2.47 3.44 11.45
C GLU A 99 2.19 4.20 10.16
N ALA A 100 2.44 3.58 8.99
CA ALA A 100 2.13 4.17 7.69
C ALA A 100 0.62 4.38 7.52
N GLY A 101 -0.19 3.42 7.93
CA GLY A 101 -1.65 3.52 7.89
C GLY A 101 -2.16 4.64 8.81
N ALA A 102 -1.66 4.73 10.03
CA ALA A 102 -2.03 5.79 10.97
C ALA A 102 -1.66 7.19 10.44
N ALA A 103 -0.48 7.36 9.82
CA ALA A 103 -0.07 8.61 9.19
C ALA A 103 -0.99 8.99 8.04
N THR A 104 -1.31 8.02 7.16
CA THR A 104 -2.23 8.22 6.04
C THR A 104 -3.63 8.62 6.52
N LEU A 105 -4.15 7.95 7.54
CA LEU A 105 -5.46 8.26 8.12
C LEU A 105 -5.48 9.64 8.77
N ALA A 106 -4.40 10.03 9.45
CA ALA A 106 -4.27 11.38 10.02
C ALA A 106 -4.30 12.46 8.93
N ALA A 107 -3.58 12.27 7.83
CA ALA A 107 -3.62 13.17 6.68
C ALA A 107 -5.03 13.24 6.05
N ALA A 108 -5.65 12.09 5.80
CA ALA A 108 -7.00 12.00 5.24
C ALA A 108 -8.05 12.67 6.14
N THR A 109 -7.93 12.52 7.46
CA THR A 109 -8.84 13.15 8.43
C THR A 109 -8.71 14.69 8.40
N ARG A 110 -7.47 15.21 8.31
CA ARG A 110 -7.23 16.67 8.19
C ARG A 110 -7.73 17.25 6.88
N LEU A 111 -7.69 16.47 5.82
CA LEU A 111 -8.21 16.82 4.49
C LEU A 111 -9.71 16.55 4.34
N GLU A 112 -10.37 16.15 5.43
CA GLU A 112 -11.81 15.84 5.49
C GLU A 112 -12.26 14.85 4.42
N ARG A 113 -11.40 13.87 4.10
CA ARG A 113 -11.74 12.84 3.12
C ARG A 113 -12.92 11.99 3.60
N ALA A 114 -13.80 11.62 2.68
CA ALA A 114 -14.97 10.80 2.98
C ALA A 114 -14.57 9.47 3.65
N GLY A 115 -15.27 9.07 4.70
CA GLY A 115 -15.03 7.85 5.49
C GLY A 115 -13.87 7.94 6.50
N ALA A 116 -13.02 8.98 6.44
CA ALA A 116 -11.82 9.05 7.29
C ALA A 116 -12.17 9.18 8.79
N ARG A 117 -13.24 9.90 9.14
CA ARG A 117 -13.68 10.08 10.54
C ARG A 117 -14.19 8.79 11.15
N GLU A 118 -14.99 8.03 10.40
CA GLU A 118 -15.56 6.74 10.80
C GLU A 118 -14.46 5.69 10.98
N ILE A 119 -13.52 5.62 10.05
CA ILE A 119 -12.34 4.75 10.15
C ILE A 119 -11.52 5.12 11.39
N ARG A 120 -11.27 6.41 11.61
CA ARG A 120 -10.53 6.89 12.78
C ARG A 120 -11.22 6.52 14.09
N ALA A 121 -12.53 6.58 14.16
CA ALA A 121 -13.30 6.17 15.33
C ALA A 121 -13.11 4.66 15.62
N SER A 122 -13.09 3.80 14.59
CA SER A 122 -12.84 2.38 14.73
C SER A 122 -11.42 2.08 15.23
N VAL A 123 -10.40 2.76 14.65
CA VAL A 123 -9.00 2.65 15.11
C VAL A 123 -8.84 3.11 16.56
N THR A 124 -9.44 4.26 16.92
CA THR A 124 -9.37 4.78 18.30
C THR A 124 -10.07 3.85 19.31
N ALA A 125 -11.11 3.14 18.87
CA ALA A 125 -11.80 2.14 19.69
C ALA A 125 -11.06 0.78 19.77
N GLY A 126 -9.88 0.66 19.13
CA GLY A 126 -9.07 -0.56 19.14
C GLY A 126 -9.66 -1.70 18.30
N ARG A 127 -10.61 -1.43 17.39
CA ARG A 127 -11.19 -2.46 16.51
C ARG A 127 -10.40 -2.66 15.22
N MET A 128 -9.56 -1.69 14.85
CA MET A 128 -8.63 -1.77 13.72
C MET A 128 -7.21 -1.46 14.18
N ALA A 129 -6.24 -2.16 13.63
CA ALA A 129 -4.82 -1.94 13.85
C ALA A 129 -4.22 -0.87 12.91
N SER A 130 -5.01 -0.35 11.99
CA SER A 130 -4.66 0.68 10.99
C SER A 130 -3.66 0.22 9.91
N HIS A 131 -3.77 -0.97 9.39
CA HIS A 131 -2.89 -1.45 8.34
C HIS A 131 -2.98 -0.62 7.05
N PHE A 132 -1.81 -0.19 6.57
CA PHE A 132 -1.67 0.73 5.44
C PHE A 132 -2.45 0.33 4.17
N PRO A 133 -2.38 -0.91 3.65
CA PRO A 133 -3.05 -1.25 2.40
C PRO A 133 -4.58 -1.20 2.51
N VAL A 134 -5.15 -1.61 3.63
CA VAL A 134 -6.61 -1.57 3.86
C VAL A 134 -7.11 -0.13 3.89
N LEU A 135 -6.45 0.70 4.70
CA LEU A 135 -6.80 2.13 4.82
C LEU A 135 -6.62 2.87 3.50
N THR A 136 -5.53 2.58 2.77
CA THR A 136 -5.29 3.17 1.45
C THR A 136 -6.43 2.84 0.49
N GLY A 137 -6.89 1.59 0.45
CA GLY A 137 -8.03 1.19 -0.38
C GLY A 137 -9.31 1.96 -0.05
N ALA A 138 -9.70 1.99 1.22
CA ALA A 138 -10.89 2.68 1.69
C ALA A 138 -10.82 4.20 1.42
N LEU A 139 -9.69 4.83 1.71
CA LEU A 139 -9.50 6.28 1.52
C LEU A 139 -9.42 6.67 0.03
N HIS A 140 -8.85 5.82 -0.83
CA HIS A 140 -8.87 6.02 -2.28
C HIS A 140 -10.30 5.95 -2.84
N ARG A 141 -11.14 5.00 -2.35
CA ARG A 141 -12.56 4.97 -2.69
C ARG A 141 -13.27 6.25 -2.22
N GLY A 142 -13.01 6.67 -0.98
CA GLY A 142 -13.55 7.92 -0.42
C GLY A 142 -13.11 9.17 -1.19
N ALA A 143 -11.97 9.11 -1.88
CA ALA A 143 -11.47 10.13 -2.80
C ALA A 143 -12.01 9.97 -4.24
N SER A 144 -12.99 9.09 -4.46
CA SER A 144 -13.63 8.81 -5.74
C SER A 144 -12.70 8.22 -6.81
N LEU A 145 -11.60 7.56 -6.43
CA LEU A 145 -10.78 6.82 -7.37
C LEU A 145 -11.43 5.48 -7.71
N GLY A 146 -11.48 5.13 -8.99
CA GLY A 146 -11.81 3.78 -9.42
C GLY A 146 -10.78 2.76 -8.91
N LEU A 147 -11.18 1.50 -8.72
CA LEU A 147 -10.30 0.45 -8.16
C LEU A 147 -8.98 0.31 -8.96
N THR A 148 -9.06 0.34 -10.28
CA THR A 148 -7.86 0.23 -11.13
C THR A 148 -6.90 1.39 -10.90
N THR A 149 -7.41 2.62 -10.81
CA THR A 149 -6.61 3.82 -10.52
C THR A 149 -6.01 3.73 -9.13
N ALA A 150 -6.79 3.34 -8.13
CA ALA A 150 -6.33 3.16 -6.75
C ALA A 150 -5.17 2.15 -6.65
N LEU A 151 -5.27 1.01 -7.36
CA LEU A 151 -4.22 0.00 -7.43
C LEU A 151 -2.96 0.51 -8.14
N LEU A 152 -3.12 1.29 -9.22
CA LEU A 152 -1.98 1.86 -9.94
C LEU A 152 -1.22 2.90 -9.10
N VAL A 153 -1.94 3.79 -8.40
CA VAL A 153 -1.34 4.77 -7.49
C VAL A 153 -0.53 4.05 -6.41
N ALA A 154 -1.14 3.09 -5.73
CA ALA A 154 -0.48 2.35 -4.66
C ALA A 154 0.71 1.52 -5.16
N ALA A 155 0.63 0.91 -6.35
CA ALA A 155 1.76 0.20 -6.95
C ALA A 155 2.92 1.15 -7.28
N GLN A 156 2.60 2.35 -7.80
CA GLN A 156 3.60 3.38 -8.08
C GLN A 156 4.27 3.88 -6.79
N ASP A 157 3.50 4.08 -5.72
CA ASP A 157 4.03 4.50 -4.43
C ASP A 157 4.92 3.43 -3.80
N PHE A 158 4.53 2.17 -3.90
CA PHE A 158 5.34 1.04 -3.45
C PHE A 158 6.69 0.98 -4.18
N LEU A 159 6.69 1.07 -5.53
CA LEU A 159 7.93 1.09 -6.32
C LEU A 159 8.80 2.30 -5.99
N ARG A 160 8.18 3.47 -5.87
CA ARG A 160 8.89 4.71 -5.53
C ARG A 160 9.54 4.61 -4.15
N GLY A 161 8.87 4.02 -3.17
CA GLY A 161 9.44 3.75 -1.85
C GLY A 161 10.70 2.91 -1.91
N LEU A 162 10.69 1.82 -2.68
CA LEU A 162 11.85 0.95 -2.90
C LEU A 162 13.01 1.67 -3.60
N LEU A 163 12.70 2.39 -4.69
CA LEU A 163 13.71 3.12 -5.45
C LEU A 163 14.33 4.26 -4.62
N SER A 164 13.50 4.97 -3.84
CA SER A 164 13.97 5.98 -2.91
C SER A 164 14.88 5.39 -1.83
N ALA A 165 14.56 4.21 -1.30
CA ALA A 165 15.43 3.51 -0.36
C ALA A 165 16.75 3.13 -1.02
N ALA A 166 16.74 2.61 -2.24
CA ALA A 166 17.97 2.29 -3.00
C ALA A 166 18.87 3.50 -3.19
N VAL A 167 18.32 4.67 -3.50
CA VAL A 167 19.08 5.92 -3.65
C VAL A 167 19.66 6.36 -2.30
N ARG A 168 18.88 6.36 -1.23
CA ARG A 168 19.34 6.72 0.12
C ARG A 168 20.48 5.83 0.63
N LEU A 169 20.43 4.55 0.27
CA LEU A 169 21.46 3.56 0.62
C LEU A 169 22.67 3.59 -0.34
N GLY A 170 22.73 4.53 -1.28
CA GLY A 170 23.83 4.66 -2.25
C GLY A 170 23.92 3.51 -3.26
N GLN A 171 22.87 2.71 -3.40
CA GLN A 171 22.86 1.54 -4.27
C GLN A 171 22.43 1.88 -5.71
N ALA A 172 21.74 2.99 -5.93
CA ALA A 172 21.34 3.48 -7.24
C ALA A 172 21.49 5.00 -7.33
N GLY A 173 21.79 5.51 -8.53
CA GLY A 173 21.70 6.93 -8.84
C GLY A 173 20.24 7.34 -9.06
N ALA A 174 19.93 8.63 -8.88
CA ALA A 174 18.57 9.14 -9.08
C ALA A 174 18.05 8.90 -10.52
N LEU A 175 18.93 9.01 -11.53
CA LEU A 175 18.58 8.73 -12.93
C LEU A 175 18.32 7.23 -13.17
N GLU A 176 19.12 6.34 -12.57
CA GLU A 176 18.93 4.89 -12.65
C GLU A 176 17.60 4.49 -12.01
N ALA A 177 17.27 5.08 -10.86
CA ALA A 177 16.01 4.86 -10.19
C ALA A 177 14.82 5.36 -11.02
N SER A 178 14.96 6.50 -11.70
CA SER A 178 13.91 7.06 -12.56
C SER A 178 13.72 6.27 -13.87
N ALA A 179 14.76 5.61 -14.35
CA ALA A 179 14.72 4.77 -15.56
C ALA A 179 14.22 3.33 -15.28
N SER A 180 13.93 3.01 -14.02
CA SER A 180 13.48 1.67 -13.63
C SER A 180 12.19 1.25 -14.35
N PRO A 181 12.09 -0.03 -14.75
CA PRO A 181 11.10 -0.47 -15.72
C PRO A 181 9.67 -0.34 -15.22
N ALA A 182 8.82 -0.26 -16.23
CA ALA A 182 7.37 -0.16 -16.20
C ALA A 182 6.68 -0.83 -15.00
N PRO A 183 5.52 -0.26 -14.60
CA PRO A 183 4.76 -0.65 -13.43
C PRO A 183 4.57 -2.16 -13.39
N LEU A 184 4.54 -2.69 -12.16
CA LEU A 184 4.17 -4.07 -11.86
C LEU A 184 2.99 -4.48 -12.75
N ARG A 185 3.30 -5.04 -13.92
CA ARG A 185 2.25 -5.56 -14.81
C ARG A 185 1.45 -6.54 -13.98
N PRO A 186 0.13 -6.39 -13.88
CA PRO A 186 -0.67 -7.41 -13.27
C PRO A 186 -0.43 -8.68 -14.08
N ARG A 187 0.33 -9.65 -13.53
CA ARG A 187 0.18 -11.00 -14.01
C ARG A 187 -1.31 -11.29 -13.87
N ALA A 188 -1.93 -11.70 -14.96
CA ALA A 188 -3.28 -12.23 -14.98
C ALA A 188 -3.28 -13.53 -14.15
N SER A 189 -3.06 -13.43 -12.86
CA SER A 189 -3.25 -14.52 -11.92
C SER A 189 -4.69 -14.40 -11.48
N THR A 190 -5.46 -15.38 -11.78
CA THR A 190 -6.77 -15.79 -11.34
C THR A 190 -7.07 -15.46 -9.87
N TRP A 191 -7.16 -14.18 -9.55
CA TRP A 191 -7.78 -13.79 -8.30
C TRP A 191 -9.29 -13.88 -8.52
N SER A 192 -9.85 -15.04 -8.18
CA SER A 192 -11.29 -15.18 -8.02
C SER A 192 -11.67 -14.33 -6.81
N GLY A 193 -12.34 -13.22 -7.02
CA GLY A 193 -12.80 -12.30 -5.97
C GLY A 193 -13.77 -12.92 -4.97
N ARG A 194 -13.50 -14.11 -4.47
CA ARG A 194 -14.25 -14.76 -3.42
C ARG A 194 -13.94 -14.06 -2.11
N ARG A 195 -14.95 -13.55 -1.48
CA ARG A 195 -14.93 -13.14 -0.08
C ARG A 195 -14.37 -14.31 0.74
N PRO A 196 -13.38 -14.12 1.60
CA PRO A 196 -12.98 -15.17 2.52
C PRO A 196 -14.20 -15.54 3.38
N PRO A 197 -14.34 -16.82 3.80
CA PRO A 197 -15.40 -17.22 4.70
C PRO A 197 -15.31 -16.40 6.00
N ALA A 198 -16.46 -15.92 6.46
CA ALA A 198 -16.53 -15.22 7.74
C ALA A 198 -15.98 -16.12 8.85
N PRO A 199 -15.19 -15.57 9.79
CA PRO A 199 -14.73 -16.35 10.93
C PRO A 199 -15.93 -16.87 11.70
N SER A 200 -15.96 -18.17 11.95
CA SER A 200 -16.99 -18.80 12.79
C SER A 200 -16.92 -18.18 14.18
N ARG A 201 -17.97 -17.44 14.57
CA ARG A 201 -18.13 -16.97 15.96
C ARG A 201 -18.24 -18.22 16.85
N ARG A 202 -17.24 -18.42 17.72
CA ARG A 202 -17.33 -19.27 18.89
C ARG A 202 -17.57 -18.43 20.12
#